data_13f32cd77f84da69b697030895dd6a74
#
_entry.id   13f32cd77f84da69b697030895dd6a74
#
_cell.length_a   1.000
_cell.length_b   1.000
_cell.length_c   1.000
_cell.angle_alpha   90.00
_cell.angle_beta   90.00
_cell.angle_gamma   90.00
#
_symmetry.space_group_name_H-M   'P 1'
#
loop_
_entity.id
_entity.type
_entity.pdbx_description
1 polymer ?
#
loop_
_entity_poly.entity_id
_entity_poly.type
_entity_poly.pdbx_seq_one_letter_code
_entity_poly.pdbx_strand_id
1 'polypeptide(L)'
;MNYTVKYDFDRDHQFGKIHFDDRMVIMDLEDLFSIINHSKTFTKYTPDKQFPYYIQNKQFISYKEFIYKYDEMNVDYIFKNGNSFDLRHSNVDIFHKYHNNIIQKYNVISYHHGHISKNGKDASIMKNPIWKIKENEKEYLLMYCETDTLCKLCPISYQKILDFEKKYKKNSFYKHSTGYIYCSKNLSIHQIITGCYGNGKGTKNISVDHIDQDPLNNAYDNLRIATRKEQEQNSKGIKEGTKRARKTSAQPLPEEINRDMIKKYVTYNKECYNKEKNLYREFFRVEKHPKLDKELSSSKSEKVSILEKLAQANKIVDDLENDIYPSVEEKVLPTFVSNRDYRGKPHLTFDRKAPNGQRQNLRMVLPEEYELEEHLILFREKIKTKYNYEI
;
A
#
# COMPACT_ATOMS: atom_id res chain seq x y z
N MET A 1 -8.77 -43.13 -35.40
CA MET A 1 -8.08 -43.05 -36.71
C MET A 1 -6.60 -42.97 -36.43
N ASN A 2 -5.82 -43.89 -37.02
CA ASN A 2 -4.36 -43.87 -36.93
C ASN A 2 -3.85 -42.94 -38.02
N TYR A 3 -3.44 -41.72 -37.66
CA TYR A 3 -2.82 -40.79 -38.59
C TYR A 3 -1.38 -41.22 -38.82
N THR A 4 -0.98 -41.34 -40.07
CA THR A 4 0.43 -41.57 -40.44
C THR A 4 1.15 -40.19 -40.44
N VAL A 5 1.95 -39.96 -39.41
CA VAL A 5 2.77 -38.74 -39.33
C VAL A 5 4.08 -39.01 -40.06
N LYS A 6 4.41 -38.15 -41.06
CA LYS A 6 5.68 -38.18 -41.77
C LYS A 6 6.51 -36.96 -41.42
N TYR A 7 7.80 -37.18 -41.26
CA TYR A 7 8.75 -36.10 -40.98
C TYR A 7 9.72 -35.91 -42.12
N ASP A 8 9.87 -34.66 -42.62
CA ASP A 8 10.87 -34.29 -43.60
C ASP A 8 11.85 -33.30 -42.93
N PHE A 9 13.13 -33.40 -43.32
CA PHE A 9 14.20 -32.59 -42.81
C PHE A 9 14.91 -31.90 -43.92
N ASP A 10 14.91 -30.55 -43.95
CA ASP A 10 15.71 -29.73 -44.81
C ASP A 10 16.90 -29.18 -44.02
N ARG A 11 18.04 -29.85 -44.14
CA ARG A 11 19.23 -29.49 -43.34
C ARG A 11 19.96 -28.29 -43.91
N ASP A 12 19.83 -28.03 -45.18
CA ASP A 12 20.49 -26.89 -45.85
C ASP A 12 19.83 -25.56 -45.44
N HIS A 13 18.52 -25.57 -45.28
CA HIS A 13 17.74 -24.42 -44.86
C HIS A 13 17.38 -24.44 -43.36
N GLN A 14 17.85 -25.42 -42.59
CA GLN A 14 17.65 -25.53 -41.12
C GLN A 14 16.17 -25.55 -40.68
N PHE A 15 15.28 -26.16 -41.46
CA PHE A 15 13.90 -26.34 -41.08
C PHE A 15 13.42 -27.77 -41.32
N GLY A 16 12.32 -28.13 -40.66
CA GLY A 16 11.66 -29.42 -40.83
C GLY A 16 10.18 -29.29 -41.01
N LYS A 17 9.58 -30.37 -41.47
CA LYS A 17 8.14 -30.46 -41.78
C LYS A 17 7.53 -31.66 -41.11
N ILE A 18 6.33 -31.49 -40.56
CA ILE A 18 5.47 -32.58 -40.07
C ILE A 18 4.26 -32.62 -40.99
N HIS A 19 4.08 -33.75 -41.67
CA HIS A 19 2.96 -33.97 -42.56
C HIS A 19 1.83 -34.67 -41.79
N PHE A 20 0.67 -34.10 -41.89
CA PHE A 20 -0.62 -34.71 -41.54
C PHE A 20 -1.36 -35.01 -42.84
N ASP A 21 -2.44 -35.76 -42.78
CA ASP A 21 -3.15 -36.20 -44.02
C ASP A 21 -3.57 -35.05 -44.92
N ASP A 22 -3.95 -33.90 -44.36
CA ASP A 22 -4.46 -32.73 -45.10
C ASP A 22 -3.61 -31.47 -44.95
N ARG A 23 -2.61 -31.47 -44.09
CA ARG A 23 -1.83 -30.28 -43.74
C ARG A 23 -0.38 -30.60 -43.42
N MET A 24 0.42 -29.54 -43.51
CA MET A 24 1.84 -29.59 -43.19
C MET A 24 2.22 -28.46 -42.27
N VAL A 25 2.93 -28.77 -41.18
CA VAL A 25 3.52 -27.78 -40.25
C VAL A 25 4.99 -27.65 -40.54
N ILE A 26 5.48 -26.43 -40.66
CA ILE A 26 6.88 -26.11 -40.88
C ILE A 26 7.42 -25.48 -39.59
N MET A 27 8.63 -25.85 -39.19
CA MET A 27 9.31 -25.29 -38.01
C MET A 27 10.82 -25.38 -38.13
N ASP A 28 11.53 -24.70 -37.28
CA ASP A 28 12.99 -24.81 -37.24
C ASP A 28 13.39 -26.22 -36.78
N LEU A 29 14.54 -26.72 -37.23
CA LEU A 29 14.98 -28.11 -36.99
C LEU A 29 15.12 -28.42 -35.50
N GLU A 30 15.60 -27.48 -34.70
CA GLU A 30 15.74 -27.66 -33.26
C GLU A 30 14.39 -27.92 -32.57
N ASP A 31 13.36 -27.19 -32.99
CA ASP A 31 12.00 -27.36 -32.49
C ASP A 31 11.41 -28.69 -32.91
N LEU A 32 11.63 -29.07 -34.16
CA LEU A 32 11.19 -30.36 -34.66
C LEU A 32 11.80 -31.52 -33.86
N PHE A 33 13.12 -31.51 -33.64
CA PHE A 33 13.79 -32.52 -32.82
C PHE A 33 13.28 -32.51 -31.39
N SER A 34 13.01 -31.32 -30.84
CA SER A 34 12.44 -31.18 -29.50
C SER A 34 11.05 -31.82 -29.42
N ILE A 35 10.19 -31.62 -30.42
CA ILE A 35 8.86 -32.23 -30.49
C ILE A 35 8.98 -33.76 -30.63
N ILE A 36 9.83 -34.25 -31.54
CA ILE A 36 10.02 -35.71 -31.74
C ILE A 36 10.53 -36.38 -30.45
N ASN A 37 11.47 -35.78 -29.76
CA ASN A 37 12.02 -36.32 -28.52
C ASN A 37 11.03 -36.28 -27.34
N HIS A 38 10.14 -35.28 -27.30
CA HIS A 38 9.09 -35.21 -26.28
C HIS A 38 7.87 -36.02 -26.58
N SER A 39 7.57 -36.28 -27.89
CA SER A 39 6.36 -36.94 -28.34
C SER A 39 6.43 -38.45 -28.29
N LYS A 40 6.91 -39.08 -27.18
CA LYS A 40 6.60 -40.51 -26.93
C LYS A 40 5.09 -40.78 -26.85
N THR A 41 4.24 -39.77 -26.90
CA THR A 41 2.80 -39.86 -26.84
C THR A 41 2.10 -38.87 -27.78
N PHE A 42 1.87 -39.32 -29.01
CA PHE A 42 0.78 -38.87 -29.88
C PHE A 42 0.71 -37.40 -30.29
N THR A 43 1.39 -37.06 -31.34
CA THR A 43 1.02 -35.97 -32.27
C THR A 43 -0.39 -36.28 -32.79
N LYS A 44 -1.35 -35.43 -32.46
CA LYS A 44 -2.73 -35.52 -32.95
C LYS A 44 -3.14 -34.21 -33.63
N TYR A 45 -3.89 -34.32 -34.67
CA TYR A 45 -4.61 -33.26 -35.31
C TYR A 45 -6.07 -33.63 -35.45
N THR A 46 -6.97 -32.77 -35.06
CA THR A 46 -8.42 -32.93 -35.27
C THR A 46 -8.97 -31.66 -35.93
N PRO A 47 -9.92 -31.75 -36.87
CA PRO A 47 -10.45 -30.60 -37.61
C PRO A 47 -11.06 -29.51 -36.76
N ASP A 48 -11.58 -29.87 -35.59
CA ASP A 48 -12.15 -28.97 -34.57
C ASP A 48 -11.06 -28.20 -33.81
N LYS A 49 -9.81 -28.62 -33.85
CA LYS A 49 -8.66 -27.90 -33.31
C LYS A 49 -7.84 -27.26 -34.43
N GLN A 50 -7.81 -25.96 -34.45
CA GLN A 50 -7.17 -25.15 -35.52
C GLN A 50 -5.68 -25.47 -35.72
N PHE A 51 -5.02 -26.08 -34.71
CA PHE A 51 -3.59 -26.38 -34.75
C PHE A 51 -3.27 -27.79 -34.27
N PRO A 52 -2.18 -28.41 -34.77
CA PRO A 52 -1.66 -29.65 -34.24
C PRO A 52 -1.25 -29.52 -32.77
N TYR A 53 -1.47 -30.56 -32.02
CA TYR A 53 -1.18 -30.60 -30.59
C TYR A 53 -0.64 -31.98 -30.18
N TYR A 54 0.01 -32.02 -29.05
CA TYR A 54 0.32 -33.27 -28.37
C TYR A 54 -0.38 -33.31 -26.99
N ILE A 55 -0.49 -34.51 -26.44
CA ILE A 55 -1.12 -34.67 -25.13
C ILE A 55 -0.05 -34.99 -24.10
N GLN A 56 0.05 -34.12 -23.07
CA GLN A 56 0.92 -34.35 -21.93
C GLN A 56 0.07 -34.23 -20.65
N ASN A 57 0.14 -35.24 -19.76
CA ASN A 57 -0.61 -35.25 -18.50
C ASN A 57 -2.11 -34.96 -18.65
N LYS A 58 -2.74 -35.52 -19.69
CA LYS A 58 -4.15 -35.27 -20.06
C LYS A 58 -4.47 -33.86 -20.53
N GLN A 59 -3.49 -32.99 -20.73
CA GLN A 59 -3.66 -31.66 -21.30
C GLN A 59 -3.27 -31.64 -22.78
N PHE A 60 -4.02 -30.83 -23.54
CA PHE A 60 -3.69 -30.55 -24.93
C PHE A 60 -2.73 -29.37 -24.98
N ILE A 61 -1.54 -29.58 -25.56
CA ILE A 61 -0.53 -28.55 -25.74
C ILE A 61 -0.34 -28.34 -27.25
N SER A 62 -0.61 -27.14 -27.73
CA SER A 62 -0.39 -26.83 -29.14
C SER A 62 1.10 -26.76 -29.46
N TYR A 63 1.47 -26.96 -30.74
CA TYR A 63 2.86 -26.82 -31.16
C TYR A 63 3.36 -25.38 -30.99
N LYS A 64 2.51 -24.37 -31.18
CA LYS A 64 2.87 -22.97 -30.91
C LYS A 64 3.25 -22.77 -29.45
N GLU A 65 2.42 -23.25 -28.54
CA GLU A 65 2.68 -23.17 -27.10
C GLU A 65 3.95 -23.92 -26.70
N PHE A 66 4.19 -25.09 -27.30
CA PHE A 66 5.40 -25.85 -27.04
C PHE A 66 6.67 -25.15 -27.50
N ILE A 67 6.67 -24.64 -28.73
CA ILE A 67 7.84 -23.98 -29.36
C ILE A 67 8.14 -22.65 -28.65
N TYR A 68 7.13 -21.81 -28.54
CA TYR A 68 7.32 -20.43 -28.05
C TYR A 68 7.21 -20.28 -26.55
N LYS A 69 6.72 -21.30 -25.84
CA LYS A 69 6.57 -21.32 -24.37
C LYS A 69 5.61 -20.26 -23.81
N TYR A 70 4.68 -19.76 -24.61
CA TYR A 70 3.68 -18.79 -24.22
C TYR A 70 2.29 -19.39 -24.19
N ASP A 71 1.51 -19.03 -23.19
CA ASP A 71 0.10 -19.37 -23.07
C ASP A 71 -0.69 -18.60 -24.16
N GLU A 72 -1.38 -19.32 -25.04
CA GLU A 72 -2.22 -18.75 -26.11
C GLU A 72 -3.34 -17.85 -25.58
N MET A 73 -3.70 -17.96 -24.30
CA MET A 73 -4.67 -17.04 -23.68
C MET A 73 -4.12 -15.62 -23.48
N ASN A 74 -2.80 -15.46 -23.43
CA ASN A 74 -2.15 -14.20 -23.09
C ASN A 74 -1.44 -13.55 -24.26
N VAL A 75 -1.21 -14.24 -25.37
CA VAL A 75 -0.47 -13.73 -26.53
C VAL A 75 -1.20 -13.96 -27.85
N ASP A 76 -0.93 -13.07 -28.80
CA ASP A 76 -1.31 -13.20 -30.19
C ASP A 76 -0.07 -13.60 -31.01
N TYR A 77 -0.24 -14.54 -31.93
CA TYR A 77 0.77 -14.97 -32.88
C TYR A 77 0.47 -14.34 -34.25
N ILE A 78 1.39 -13.58 -34.78
CA ILE A 78 1.26 -12.96 -36.10
C ILE A 78 2.21 -13.66 -37.06
N PHE A 79 1.67 -14.25 -38.11
CA PHE A 79 2.42 -14.96 -39.16
C PHE A 79 2.71 -14.02 -40.32
N LYS A 80 4.00 -13.66 -40.53
CA LYS A 80 4.42 -12.69 -41.52
C LYS A 80 4.05 -13.07 -42.95
N ASN A 81 4.08 -14.38 -43.23
CA ASN A 81 3.71 -14.92 -44.57
C ASN A 81 2.22 -15.31 -44.66
N GLY A 82 1.41 -15.03 -43.64
CA GLY A 82 -0.01 -15.40 -43.55
C GLY A 82 -0.28 -16.90 -43.33
N ASN A 83 0.73 -17.75 -43.27
CA ASN A 83 0.57 -19.18 -43.04
C ASN A 83 0.71 -19.54 -41.55
N SER A 84 -0.40 -19.82 -40.95
CA SER A 84 -0.45 -20.15 -39.50
C SER A 84 0.18 -21.52 -39.14
N PHE A 85 0.54 -22.33 -40.11
CA PHE A 85 1.25 -23.61 -39.97
C PHE A 85 2.77 -23.49 -40.17
N ASP A 86 3.27 -22.30 -40.51
CA ASP A 86 4.70 -22.02 -40.60
C ASP A 86 5.16 -21.41 -39.24
N LEU A 87 5.62 -22.27 -38.37
CA LEU A 87 6.02 -21.97 -37.00
C LEU A 87 7.52 -21.62 -36.87
N ARG A 88 8.21 -21.30 -37.94
CA ARG A 88 9.60 -20.86 -37.87
C ARG A 88 9.71 -19.55 -37.12
N HIS A 89 10.73 -19.42 -36.30
CA HIS A 89 10.97 -18.18 -35.53
C HIS A 89 11.09 -16.92 -36.42
N SER A 90 11.60 -17.08 -37.64
CA SER A 90 11.69 -16.01 -38.63
C SER A 90 10.32 -15.51 -39.13
N ASN A 91 9.31 -16.36 -39.11
CA ASN A 91 7.96 -16.09 -39.59
C ASN A 91 6.96 -15.62 -38.56
N VAL A 92 7.22 -15.83 -37.27
CA VAL A 92 6.24 -15.60 -36.23
C VAL A 92 6.66 -14.47 -35.28
N ASP A 93 5.85 -13.44 -35.23
CA ASP A 93 5.95 -12.40 -34.20
C ASP A 93 4.91 -12.71 -33.10
N ILE A 94 5.31 -12.46 -31.83
CA ILE A 94 4.51 -12.76 -30.66
C ILE A 94 4.29 -11.47 -29.89
N PHE A 95 3.02 -11.13 -29.68
CA PHE A 95 2.64 -9.95 -28.94
C PHE A 95 1.68 -10.30 -27.79
N HIS A 96 1.79 -9.60 -26.69
CA HIS A 96 0.80 -9.67 -25.65
C HIS A 96 -0.55 -9.14 -26.18
N LYS A 97 -1.67 -9.75 -25.82
CA LYS A 97 -3.02 -9.35 -26.27
C LYS A 97 -3.34 -7.86 -26.06
N TYR A 98 -2.68 -7.23 -25.11
CA TYR A 98 -2.79 -5.79 -24.81
C TYR A 98 -1.96 -4.90 -25.77
N HIS A 99 -1.14 -5.48 -26.64
CA HIS A 99 -0.20 -4.72 -27.47
C HIS A 99 -0.89 -3.65 -28.32
N ASN A 100 -1.97 -4.03 -29.01
CA ASN A 100 -2.71 -3.11 -29.88
C ASN A 100 -3.31 -1.93 -29.09
N ASN A 101 -3.79 -2.15 -27.87
CA ASN A 101 -4.31 -1.09 -27.01
C ASN A 101 -3.20 -0.12 -26.57
N ILE A 102 -1.99 -0.61 -26.37
CA ILE A 102 -0.86 0.22 -25.97
C ILE A 102 -0.35 1.07 -27.11
N ILE A 103 -0.15 0.50 -28.30
CA ILE A 103 0.35 1.25 -29.48
C ILE A 103 -0.64 2.34 -29.94
N GLN A 104 -1.94 2.17 -29.68
CA GLN A 104 -2.93 3.20 -29.96
C GLN A 104 -2.85 4.41 -29.01
N LYS A 105 -2.38 4.20 -27.78
CA LYS A 105 -2.35 5.23 -26.74
C LYS A 105 -0.99 5.89 -26.55
N TYR A 106 0.09 5.17 -26.87
CA TYR A 106 1.44 5.58 -26.56
C TYR A 106 2.36 5.47 -27.78
N ASN A 107 3.35 6.35 -27.85
CA ASN A 107 4.42 6.23 -28.86
C ASN A 107 5.39 5.13 -28.44
N VAL A 108 5.14 3.91 -28.91
CA VAL A 108 5.93 2.71 -28.59
C VAL A 108 7.18 2.64 -29.45
N ILE A 109 8.34 2.56 -28.80
CA ILE A 109 9.67 2.42 -29.45
C ILE A 109 10.01 0.94 -29.62
N SER A 110 9.79 0.12 -28.57
CA SER A 110 10.06 -1.30 -28.58
C SER A 110 9.16 -2.05 -27.60
N TYR A 111 9.08 -3.36 -27.80
CA TYR A 111 8.30 -4.26 -26.97
C TYR A 111 9.10 -5.50 -26.60
N HIS A 112 8.96 -5.94 -25.36
CA HIS A 112 9.42 -7.23 -24.88
C HIS A 112 8.25 -7.96 -24.23
N HIS A 113 7.97 -9.18 -24.71
CA HIS A 113 6.89 -10.00 -24.16
C HIS A 113 7.21 -10.61 -22.79
N GLY A 114 8.34 -10.22 -22.20
CA GLY A 114 8.76 -10.71 -20.90
C GLY A 114 9.38 -12.10 -20.95
N HIS A 115 9.73 -12.60 -19.77
CA HIS A 115 10.38 -13.90 -19.64
C HIS A 115 9.43 -14.90 -18.97
N ILE A 116 8.70 -15.67 -19.73
CA ILE A 116 7.73 -16.66 -19.23
C ILE A 116 8.40 -18.02 -18.96
N SER A 117 9.65 -18.22 -19.41
CA SER A 117 10.35 -19.49 -19.21
C SER A 117 10.45 -19.87 -17.73
N LYS A 118 9.98 -21.06 -17.38
CA LYS A 118 10.10 -21.65 -16.06
C LYS A 118 11.55 -21.76 -15.56
N ASN A 119 12.52 -21.75 -16.46
CA ASN A 119 13.95 -21.88 -16.17
C ASN A 119 14.70 -20.56 -16.07
N GLY A 120 14.09 -19.41 -16.33
CA GLY A 120 14.51 -18.05 -16.01
C GLY A 120 16.00 -17.73 -16.04
N LYS A 121 16.76 -18.19 -17.04
CA LYS A 121 18.22 -18.03 -17.09
C LYS A 121 18.66 -16.65 -17.56
N ASP A 122 17.86 -15.94 -18.36
CA ASP A 122 18.22 -14.62 -18.85
C ASP A 122 17.93 -13.54 -17.81
N ALA A 123 18.99 -13.02 -17.21
CA ALA A 123 18.91 -11.99 -16.18
C ALA A 123 18.63 -10.59 -16.75
N SER A 124 18.72 -10.41 -18.07
CA SER A 124 18.56 -9.09 -18.74
C SER A 124 17.10 -8.70 -18.99
N ILE A 125 16.16 -9.64 -18.88
CA ILE A 125 14.75 -9.43 -19.23
C ILE A 125 13.86 -9.73 -18.03
N MET A 126 12.89 -8.86 -17.75
CA MET A 126 11.86 -9.08 -16.73
C MET A 126 10.84 -10.14 -17.17
N LYS A 127 10.15 -10.77 -16.22
CA LYS A 127 9.07 -11.72 -16.51
C LYS A 127 7.82 -11.05 -17.12
N ASN A 128 7.50 -9.86 -16.63
CA ASN A 128 6.33 -9.13 -17.12
C ASN A 128 6.56 -8.55 -18.50
N PRO A 129 5.56 -8.50 -19.37
CA PRO A 129 5.62 -7.77 -20.64
C PRO A 129 5.91 -6.29 -20.44
N ILE A 130 6.73 -5.71 -21.31
CA ILE A 130 7.16 -4.32 -21.20
C ILE A 130 7.13 -3.64 -22.58
N TRP A 131 6.57 -2.45 -22.62
CA TRP A 131 6.66 -1.53 -23.75
C TRP A 131 7.56 -0.37 -23.38
N LYS A 132 8.57 -0.10 -24.20
CA LYS A 132 9.35 1.12 -24.13
C LYS A 132 8.61 2.19 -24.94
N ILE A 133 8.32 3.32 -24.31
CA ILE A 133 7.57 4.42 -24.90
C ILE A 133 8.36 5.72 -24.83
N LYS A 134 8.03 6.66 -25.71
CA LYS A 134 8.53 8.04 -25.66
C LYS A 134 7.38 8.99 -25.32
N GLU A 135 7.55 9.76 -24.26
CA GLU A 135 6.60 10.76 -23.79
C GLU A 135 7.35 12.05 -23.44
N ASN A 136 6.97 13.19 -24.06
CA ASN A 136 7.63 14.48 -23.84
C ASN A 136 9.17 14.40 -23.94
N GLU A 137 9.68 13.80 -25.02
CA GLU A 137 11.10 13.56 -25.29
C GLU A 137 11.83 12.66 -24.28
N LYS A 138 11.16 12.16 -23.26
CA LYS A 138 11.70 11.21 -22.29
C LYS A 138 11.26 9.77 -22.61
N GLU A 139 12.12 8.84 -22.28
CA GLU A 139 11.83 7.41 -22.39
C GLU A 139 11.27 6.87 -21.07
N TYR A 140 10.21 6.10 -21.20
CA TYR A 140 9.62 5.35 -20.10
C TYR A 140 9.37 3.90 -20.51
N LEU A 141 9.15 3.05 -19.52
CA LEU A 141 8.76 1.66 -19.72
C LEU A 141 7.40 1.44 -19.05
N LEU A 142 6.48 0.87 -19.79
CA LEU A 142 5.18 0.45 -19.30
C LEU A 142 5.23 -1.06 -19.08
N MET A 143 5.21 -1.48 -17.81
CA MET A 143 5.21 -2.89 -17.43
C MET A 143 3.76 -3.35 -17.17
N TYR A 144 3.35 -4.42 -17.83
CA TYR A 144 2.03 -5.03 -17.60
C TYR A 144 2.02 -5.82 -16.30
N CYS A 145 1.11 -5.46 -15.41
CA CYS A 145 0.99 -6.05 -14.07
C CYS A 145 -0.41 -6.64 -13.86
N GLU A 146 -0.87 -7.51 -14.74
CA GLU A 146 -2.20 -8.15 -14.69
C GLU A 146 -3.39 -7.18 -14.81
N THR A 147 -4.54 -7.70 -15.29
CA THR A 147 -5.83 -7.02 -15.33
C THR A 147 -5.76 -5.50 -15.58
N ASP A 148 -5.38 -5.12 -16.81
CA ASP A 148 -5.42 -3.72 -17.29
C ASP A 148 -4.56 -2.73 -16.50
N THR A 149 -3.59 -3.23 -15.75
CA THR A 149 -2.71 -2.39 -14.94
C THR A 149 -1.33 -2.25 -15.56
N LEU A 150 -0.97 -1.02 -15.88
CA LEU A 150 0.36 -0.66 -16.36
C LEU A 150 1.14 0.06 -15.27
N CYS A 151 2.32 -0.43 -14.96
CA CYS A 151 3.28 0.23 -14.07
C CYS A 151 4.26 1.05 -14.90
N LYS A 152 4.30 2.37 -14.70
CA LYS A 152 5.24 3.28 -15.37
C LYS A 152 6.57 3.26 -14.64
N LEU A 153 7.65 3.04 -15.39
CA LEU A 153 9.02 3.02 -14.92
C LEU A 153 9.86 3.97 -15.79
N CYS A 154 10.91 4.55 -15.23
CA CYS A 154 11.97 5.16 -16.03
C CYS A 154 13.13 4.15 -16.22
N PRO A 155 14.10 4.41 -17.14
CA PRO A 155 15.24 3.52 -17.35
C PRO A 155 16.04 3.22 -16.07
N ILE A 156 16.17 4.21 -15.16
CA ILE A 156 16.85 4.04 -13.88
C ILE A 156 16.10 3.05 -12.99
N SER A 157 14.77 3.21 -12.86
CA SER A 157 13.93 2.29 -12.10
C SER A 157 14.00 0.87 -12.62
N TYR A 158 13.94 0.72 -13.93
CA TYR A 158 14.06 -0.58 -14.60
C TYR A 158 15.40 -1.26 -14.29
N GLN A 159 16.52 -0.53 -14.40
CA GLN A 159 17.83 -1.07 -14.09
C GLN A 159 17.94 -1.52 -12.62
N LYS A 160 17.42 -0.74 -11.68
CA LYS A 160 17.42 -1.12 -10.26
C LYS A 160 16.62 -2.39 -9.98
N ILE A 161 15.53 -2.61 -10.71
CA ILE A 161 14.75 -3.85 -10.61
C ILE A 161 15.55 -5.02 -11.18
N LEU A 162 16.21 -4.86 -12.33
CA LEU A 162 17.07 -5.91 -12.92
C LEU A 162 18.22 -6.29 -11.98
N ASP A 163 18.86 -5.31 -11.35
CA ASP A 163 19.96 -5.54 -10.38
C ASP A 163 19.46 -6.27 -9.12
N PHE A 164 18.26 -5.95 -8.65
CA PHE A 164 17.61 -6.71 -7.59
C PHE A 164 17.33 -8.15 -8.02
N GLU A 165 16.84 -8.38 -9.23
CA GLU A 165 16.54 -9.71 -9.74
C GLU A 165 17.80 -10.56 -9.97
N LYS A 166 18.93 -9.97 -10.36
CA LYS A 166 20.23 -10.65 -10.42
C LYS A 166 20.62 -11.24 -9.06
N LYS A 167 20.36 -10.48 -8.00
CA LYS A 167 20.70 -10.90 -6.61
C LYS A 167 19.69 -11.89 -6.02
N TYR A 168 18.41 -11.75 -6.32
CA TYR A 168 17.33 -12.43 -5.59
C TYR A 168 16.42 -13.33 -6.43
N LYS A 169 16.75 -13.63 -7.68
CA LYS A 169 15.94 -14.33 -8.68
C LYS A 169 14.84 -13.48 -9.32
N LYS A 170 14.39 -13.93 -10.47
CA LYS A 170 13.32 -13.33 -11.26
C LYS A 170 11.98 -13.34 -10.52
N ASN A 171 11.27 -12.23 -10.59
CA ASN A 171 9.98 -12.03 -9.95
C ASN A 171 8.90 -11.70 -10.99
N SER A 172 7.67 -12.07 -10.69
CA SER A 172 6.49 -11.52 -11.36
C SER A 172 5.96 -10.36 -10.53
N PHE A 173 5.56 -9.30 -11.19
CA PHE A 173 4.99 -8.11 -10.58
C PHE A 173 3.49 -8.07 -10.84
N TYR A 174 2.72 -7.71 -9.83
CA TYR A 174 1.26 -7.68 -9.87
C TYR A 174 0.70 -6.52 -9.05
N LYS A 175 -0.52 -6.10 -9.35
CA LYS A 175 -1.22 -5.08 -8.56
C LYS A 175 -1.81 -5.70 -7.29
N HIS A 176 -1.38 -5.20 -6.16
CA HIS A 176 -1.93 -5.59 -4.87
C HIS A 176 -3.24 -4.85 -4.58
N SER A 177 -4.10 -5.39 -3.70
CA SER A 177 -5.37 -4.79 -3.28
C SER A 177 -5.23 -3.38 -2.68
N THR A 178 -4.03 -3.01 -2.23
CA THR A 178 -3.70 -1.65 -1.77
C THR A 178 -3.49 -0.64 -2.89
N GLY A 179 -3.51 -1.07 -4.16
CA GLY A 179 -3.26 -0.25 -5.34
C GLY A 179 -1.80 -0.17 -5.78
N TYR A 180 -0.85 -0.61 -4.95
CA TYR A 180 0.58 -0.62 -5.26
C TYR A 180 0.99 -1.87 -6.03
N ILE A 181 2.11 -1.80 -6.73
CA ILE A 181 2.72 -2.93 -7.41
C ILE A 181 3.63 -3.69 -6.45
N TYR A 182 3.41 -4.99 -6.35
CA TYR A 182 4.18 -5.92 -5.51
C TYR A 182 4.84 -7.00 -6.36
N CYS A 183 5.91 -7.58 -5.85
CA CYS A 183 6.49 -8.80 -6.41
C CYS A 183 6.11 -10.02 -5.57
N SER A 184 6.36 -11.22 -6.12
CA SER A 184 6.07 -12.52 -5.47
C SER A 184 6.74 -12.73 -4.10
N LYS A 185 7.67 -11.85 -3.70
CA LYS A 185 8.32 -11.84 -2.37
C LYS A 185 7.62 -10.93 -1.36
N ASN A 186 6.44 -10.45 -1.67
CA ASN A 186 5.66 -9.53 -0.85
C ASN A 186 6.38 -8.18 -0.58
N LEU A 187 7.22 -7.76 -1.53
CA LEU A 187 7.86 -6.45 -1.54
C LEU A 187 7.22 -5.56 -2.59
N SER A 188 7.01 -4.30 -2.26
CA SER A 188 6.52 -3.32 -3.23
C SER A 188 7.65 -2.89 -4.18
N ILE A 189 7.30 -2.62 -5.42
CA ILE A 189 8.27 -2.24 -6.46
C ILE A 189 9.02 -0.94 -6.09
N HIS A 190 8.33 0.03 -5.50
CA HIS A 190 8.94 1.30 -5.08
C HIS A 190 10.00 1.09 -3.95
N GLN A 191 9.83 0.08 -3.09
CA GLN A 191 10.84 -0.29 -2.10
C GLN A 191 12.09 -0.88 -2.76
N ILE A 192 11.91 -1.70 -3.79
CA ILE A 192 13.03 -2.26 -4.56
C ILE A 192 13.80 -1.13 -5.26
N ILE A 193 13.11 -0.20 -5.90
CA ILE A 193 13.71 0.90 -6.65
C ILE A 193 14.49 1.85 -5.74
N THR A 194 13.95 2.21 -4.59
CA THR A 194 14.56 3.18 -3.68
C THR A 194 15.55 2.54 -2.69
N GLY A 195 15.47 1.23 -2.49
CA GLY A 195 16.21 0.54 -1.42
C GLY A 195 15.67 0.83 -0.01
N CYS A 196 14.54 1.52 0.12
CA CYS A 196 13.91 1.86 1.39
C CYS A 196 12.83 0.84 1.74
N TYR A 197 13.11 -0.06 2.64
CA TYR A 197 12.19 -1.11 3.11
C TYR A 197 11.37 -0.70 4.34
N GLY A 198 11.36 0.58 4.69
CA GLY A 198 10.52 1.13 5.74
C GLY A 198 9.04 1.13 5.33
N ASN A 199 8.16 1.07 6.32
CA ASN A 199 6.70 1.08 6.13
C ASN A 199 6.02 2.19 6.95
N GLY A 200 6.78 3.20 7.39
CA GLY A 200 6.28 4.31 8.19
C GLY A 200 5.87 3.93 9.63
N LYS A 201 6.27 2.75 10.11
CA LYS A 201 5.93 2.24 11.44
C LYS A 201 7.18 1.81 12.21
N GLY A 202 7.10 1.82 13.54
CA GLY A 202 8.18 1.39 14.42
C GLY A 202 9.37 2.37 14.41
N THR A 203 10.57 1.83 14.63
CA THR A 203 11.81 2.63 14.77
C THR A 203 12.26 3.34 13.48
N LYS A 204 11.80 2.88 12.31
CA LYS A 204 12.18 3.45 11.00
C LYS A 204 11.18 4.45 10.43
N ASN A 205 10.25 4.91 11.09
CA ASN A 205 9.20 5.92 10.75
C ASN A 205 9.30 6.61 9.36
N ILE A 206 9.94 5.94 8.40
CA ILE A 206 10.12 6.35 7.00
C ILE A 206 9.54 5.29 6.08
N SER A 207 9.06 5.71 4.93
CA SER A 207 8.64 4.84 3.82
C SER A 207 8.78 5.57 2.49
N VAL A 208 8.46 4.88 1.39
CA VAL A 208 8.50 5.50 0.06
C VAL A 208 7.18 6.21 -0.20
N ASP A 209 7.26 7.41 -0.74
CA ASP A 209 6.13 8.26 -1.14
C ASP A 209 6.20 8.53 -2.65
N HIS A 210 5.04 8.53 -3.32
CA HIS A 210 4.89 8.91 -4.72
C HIS A 210 4.53 10.40 -4.78
N ILE A 211 5.41 11.22 -5.37
CA ILE A 211 5.27 12.67 -5.39
C ILE A 211 3.97 13.10 -6.06
N ASP A 212 3.61 12.47 -7.17
CA ASP A 212 2.38 12.71 -7.92
C ASP A 212 1.14 11.99 -7.34
N GLN A 213 1.31 11.23 -6.26
CA GLN A 213 0.26 10.44 -5.61
C GLN A 213 -0.34 9.32 -6.51
N ASP A 214 0.35 8.94 -7.59
CA ASP A 214 -0.02 7.79 -8.41
C ASP A 214 0.84 6.56 -8.05
N PRO A 215 0.26 5.52 -7.42
CA PRO A 215 0.99 4.33 -7.01
C PRO A 215 1.49 3.48 -8.20
N LEU A 216 1.04 3.77 -9.41
CA LEU A 216 1.47 3.10 -10.64
C LEU A 216 2.63 3.81 -11.34
N ASN A 217 2.91 5.07 -11.00
CA ASN A 217 4.06 5.81 -11.51
C ASN A 217 5.29 5.59 -10.62
N ASN A 218 6.07 4.59 -10.97
CA ASN A 218 7.28 4.19 -10.25
C ASN A 218 8.57 4.66 -10.96
N ALA A 219 8.51 5.80 -11.66
CA ALA A 219 9.70 6.49 -12.15
C ALA A 219 10.55 6.98 -10.97
N TYR A 220 11.87 6.88 -11.08
CA TYR A 220 12.79 7.14 -9.96
C TYR A 220 12.70 8.58 -9.42
N ASP A 221 12.48 9.54 -10.31
CA ASP A 221 12.29 10.96 -9.99
C ASP A 221 10.93 11.27 -9.35
N ASN A 222 9.97 10.35 -9.45
CA ASN A 222 8.66 10.44 -8.79
C ASN A 222 8.64 9.78 -7.39
N LEU A 223 9.72 9.12 -6.99
CA LEU A 223 9.80 8.41 -5.71
C LEU A 223 10.72 9.17 -4.74
N ARG A 224 10.24 9.36 -3.52
CA ARG A 224 11.06 9.92 -2.43
C ARG A 224 10.94 9.08 -1.16
N ILE A 225 11.98 9.11 -0.35
CA ILE A 225 11.91 8.58 1.02
C ILE A 225 11.34 9.68 1.89
N ALA A 226 10.22 9.43 2.55
CA ALA A 226 9.49 10.41 3.32
C ALA A 226 9.17 9.87 4.73
N THR A 227 9.16 10.78 5.69
CA THR A 227 8.64 10.56 7.02
C THR A 227 7.10 10.47 6.98
N ARG A 228 6.51 9.95 8.04
CA ARG A 228 5.05 9.89 8.14
C ARG A 228 4.39 11.27 8.03
N LYS A 229 5.01 12.31 8.60
CA LYS A 229 4.52 13.70 8.53
C LYS A 229 4.51 14.23 7.09
N GLU A 230 5.56 13.99 6.33
CA GLU A 230 5.64 14.38 4.92
C GLU A 230 4.63 13.64 4.05
N GLN A 231 4.38 12.35 4.30
CA GLN A 231 3.36 11.60 3.59
C GLN A 231 1.93 12.06 3.91
N GLU A 232 1.67 12.42 5.16
CA GLU A 232 0.38 13.00 5.55
C GLU A 232 0.12 14.32 4.82
N GLN A 233 1.14 15.15 4.61
CA GLN A 233 1.07 16.39 3.81
C GLN A 233 0.84 16.12 2.32
N ASN A 234 1.44 15.07 1.76
CA ASN A 234 1.26 14.67 0.35
C ASN A 234 -0.03 13.86 0.10
N SER A 235 -0.81 13.56 1.13
CA SER A 235 -2.02 12.76 0.96
C SER A 235 -3.13 13.57 0.27
N LYS A 236 -3.86 12.93 -0.67
CA LYS A 236 -5.05 13.54 -1.34
C LYS A 236 -6.17 13.91 -0.35
N GLY A 237 -5.97 13.60 0.94
CA GLY A 237 -7.02 13.73 1.94
C GLY A 237 -8.19 12.75 1.70
N ILE A 238 -9.25 12.96 2.42
CA ILE A 238 -10.51 12.25 2.20
C ILE A 238 -11.31 13.10 1.23
N LYS A 239 -11.67 12.55 0.06
CA LYS A 239 -12.60 13.24 -0.86
C LYS A 239 -13.84 13.68 -0.08
N GLU A 240 -14.27 14.93 -0.28
CA GLU A 240 -15.54 15.40 0.26
C GLU A 240 -16.66 14.40 -0.06
N GLY A 241 -17.46 14.06 0.94
CA GLY A 241 -18.52 13.05 0.82
C GLY A 241 -18.10 11.59 1.03
N THR A 242 -16.80 11.25 1.04
CA THR A 242 -16.32 9.88 1.33
C THR A 242 -15.78 9.76 2.75
N LYS A 243 -16.66 9.71 3.73
CA LYS A 243 -16.24 9.34 5.11
C LYS A 243 -15.96 7.83 5.17
N ARG A 244 -14.78 7.45 5.64
CA ARG A 244 -14.47 6.02 5.89
C ARG A 244 -15.52 5.45 6.85
N ALA A 245 -16.03 4.25 6.52
CA ALA A 245 -16.84 3.51 7.48
C ALA A 245 -16.06 3.35 8.79
N ARG A 246 -16.71 3.58 9.94
CA ARG A 246 -16.09 3.29 11.24
C ARG A 246 -15.68 1.82 11.28
N LYS A 247 -14.52 1.53 11.86
CA LYS A 247 -14.12 0.13 12.09
C LYS A 247 -15.19 -0.54 12.95
N THR A 248 -15.43 -1.83 12.71
CA THR A 248 -16.36 -2.66 13.50
C THR A 248 -16.06 -2.63 15.01
N SER A 249 -14.78 -2.39 15.37
CA SER A 249 -14.32 -2.23 16.76
C SER A 249 -14.53 -0.81 17.34
N ALA A 250 -15.05 0.14 16.55
CA ALA A 250 -15.30 1.49 17.06
C ALA A 250 -16.54 1.47 17.97
N GLN A 251 -16.46 2.16 19.11
CA GLN A 251 -17.59 2.28 20.01
C GLN A 251 -18.79 2.94 19.32
N PRO A 252 -20.03 2.49 19.58
CA PRO A 252 -21.22 3.11 19.03
C PRO A 252 -21.27 4.58 19.42
N LEU A 253 -21.75 5.42 18.51
CA LEU A 253 -22.03 6.83 18.84
C LEU A 253 -23.27 6.92 19.72
N PRO A 254 -23.34 7.91 20.62
CA PRO A 254 -24.58 8.27 21.30
C PRO A 254 -25.69 8.56 20.29
N GLU A 255 -26.95 8.28 20.63
CA GLU A 255 -28.10 8.44 19.74
C GLU A 255 -28.27 9.89 19.23
N GLU A 256 -27.90 10.87 20.06
CA GLU A 256 -27.97 12.29 19.75
C GLU A 256 -26.92 12.75 18.75
N ILE A 257 -25.89 11.94 18.46
CA ILE A 257 -24.75 12.32 17.62
C ILE A 257 -24.82 11.65 16.25
N ASN A 258 -25.13 12.45 15.24
CA ASN A 258 -24.99 12.00 13.87
C ASN A 258 -23.51 12.12 13.42
N ARG A 259 -23.08 11.18 12.62
CA ARG A 259 -21.72 11.14 12.07
C ARG A 259 -21.34 12.40 11.29
N ASP A 260 -22.28 13.03 10.64
CA ASP A 260 -22.06 14.25 9.85
C ASP A 260 -21.77 15.48 10.71
N MET A 261 -22.13 15.43 11.98
CA MET A 261 -21.81 16.47 12.96
C MET A 261 -20.36 16.45 13.41
N ILE A 262 -19.64 15.33 13.20
CA ILE A 262 -18.27 15.11 13.68
C ILE A 262 -17.28 15.58 12.60
N LYS A 263 -16.47 16.61 12.90
CA LYS A 263 -15.44 17.11 12.01
C LYS A 263 -14.28 16.12 11.84
N LYS A 264 -13.51 16.31 10.78
CA LYS A 264 -12.24 15.60 10.57
C LYS A 264 -11.35 15.82 11.81
N TYR A 265 -10.59 14.81 12.20
CA TYR A 265 -9.73 14.77 13.39
C TYR A 265 -10.45 14.63 14.72
N VAL A 266 -11.77 14.72 14.79
CA VAL A 266 -12.56 14.51 16.01
C VAL A 266 -12.96 13.05 16.15
N THR A 267 -12.71 12.45 17.30
CA THR A 267 -13.06 11.05 17.60
C THR A 267 -13.86 10.97 18.91
N TYR A 268 -14.95 10.18 18.90
CA TYR A 268 -15.70 9.87 20.10
C TYR A 268 -14.98 8.83 20.93
N ASN A 269 -14.93 9.06 22.25
CA ASN A 269 -14.30 8.17 23.22
C ASN A 269 -15.23 7.94 24.40
N LYS A 270 -15.32 6.67 24.82
CA LYS A 270 -15.97 6.23 26.04
C LYS A 270 -14.95 5.50 26.90
N GLU A 271 -14.61 6.05 28.04
CA GLU A 271 -13.54 5.56 28.91
C GLU A 271 -14.09 5.14 30.27
N CYS A 272 -13.78 3.93 30.70
CA CYS A 272 -14.10 3.49 32.04
C CYS A 272 -13.12 4.12 33.03
N TYR A 273 -13.58 5.02 33.89
CA TYR A 273 -12.73 5.68 34.87
C TYR A 273 -12.80 5.02 36.26
N ASN A 274 -13.83 4.19 36.51
CA ASN A 274 -13.94 3.37 37.73
C ASN A 274 -14.46 1.98 37.38
N LYS A 275 -13.56 1.01 37.38
CA LYS A 275 -13.88 -0.38 37.02
C LYS A 275 -14.76 -1.08 38.06
N GLU A 276 -14.56 -0.79 39.36
CA GLU A 276 -15.30 -1.43 40.44
C GLU A 276 -16.78 -1.01 40.44
N LYS A 277 -17.04 0.25 40.09
CA LYS A 277 -18.40 0.81 40.04
C LYS A 277 -18.96 0.84 38.61
N ASN A 278 -18.24 0.33 37.62
CA ASN A 278 -18.62 0.31 36.21
C ASN A 278 -19.03 1.69 35.67
N LEU A 279 -18.28 2.75 36.06
CA LEU A 279 -18.55 4.13 35.67
C LEU A 279 -17.75 4.51 34.45
N TYR A 280 -18.44 5.09 33.49
CA TYR A 280 -17.88 5.53 32.21
C TYR A 280 -18.03 7.04 32.06
N ARG A 281 -17.07 7.65 31.36
CA ARG A 281 -17.19 9.04 30.92
C ARG A 281 -17.06 9.09 29.40
N GLU A 282 -17.81 9.98 28.78
CA GLU A 282 -17.89 10.16 27.35
C GLU A 282 -17.36 11.55 26.98
N PHE A 283 -16.54 11.61 25.93
CA PHE A 283 -15.93 12.85 25.47
C PHE A 283 -15.47 12.70 24.03
N PHE A 284 -15.13 13.81 23.39
CA PHE A 284 -14.51 13.84 22.07
C PHE A 284 -13.05 14.23 22.20
N ARG A 285 -12.21 13.62 21.35
CA ARG A 285 -10.79 13.87 21.27
C ARG A 285 -10.46 14.39 19.88
N VAL A 286 -9.64 15.43 19.82
CA VAL A 286 -9.01 15.91 18.59
C VAL A 286 -7.63 15.29 18.50
N GLU A 287 -7.42 14.46 17.49
CA GLU A 287 -6.19 13.70 17.33
C GLU A 287 -5.73 13.73 15.86
N LYS A 288 -4.40 13.65 15.66
CA LYS A 288 -3.80 13.60 14.32
C LYS A 288 -4.04 14.85 13.46
N HIS A 289 -4.35 15.98 14.07
CA HIS A 289 -4.38 17.24 13.34
C HIS A 289 -2.94 17.67 13.04
N PRO A 290 -2.60 18.14 11.80
CA PRO A 290 -1.22 18.49 11.42
C PRO A 290 -0.57 19.57 12.29
N LYS A 291 -1.38 20.46 12.85
CA LYS A 291 -0.95 21.58 13.69
C LYS A 291 -0.92 21.27 15.19
N LEU A 292 -1.15 20.00 15.60
CA LEU A 292 -1.14 19.58 16.99
C LEU A 292 0.03 18.65 17.29
N ASP A 293 0.84 18.99 18.28
CA ASP A 293 1.88 18.10 18.81
C ASP A 293 1.32 17.08 19.80
N LYS A 294 0.24 17.41 20.52
CA LYS A 294 -0.44 16.54 21.49
C LYS A 294 -1.93 16.54 21.26
N GLU A 295 -2.56 15.41 21.59
CA GLU A 295 -4.01 15.27 21.53
C GLU A 295 -4.71 16.23 22.49
N LEU A 296 -5.78 16.87 22.03
CA LEU A 296 -6.68 17.68 22.85
C LEU A 296 -8.02 16.96 23.04
N SER A 297 -8.71 17.23 24.11
CA SER A 297 -10.04 16.64 24.34
C SER A 297 -11.05 17.69 24.81
N SER A 298 -12.31 17.46 24.48
CA SER A 298 -13.42 18.19 25.08
C SER A 298 -13.52 17.90 26.58
N SER A 299 -14.40 18.61 27.28
CA SER A 299 -14.70 18.32 28.67
C SER A 299 -15.05 16.85 28.91
N LYS A 300 -14.48 16.29 29.97
CA LYS A 300 -14.80 14.93 30.45
C LYS A 300 -15.85 14.90 31.57
N SER A 301 -16.36 16.08 31.96
CA SER A 301 -17.34 16.24 33.00
C SER A 301 -18.69 15.65 32.58
N GLU A 302 -19.37 14.93 33.50
CA GLU A 302 -20.73 14.41 33.28
C GLU A 302 -21.79 15.54 33.29
N LYS A 303 -21.45 16.72 33.79
CA LYS A 303 -22.33 17.89 33.82
C LYS A 303 -22.46 18.60 32.45
N VAL A 304 -21.58 18.29 31.53
CA VAL A 304 -21.60 18.86 30.16
C VAL A 304 -22.25 17.87 29.21
N SER A 305 -23.21 18.32 28.43
CA SER A 305 -23.93 17.45 27.49
C SER A 305 -23.01 16.92 26.39
N ILE A 306 -23.38 15.79 25.80
CA ILE A 306 -22.54 15.17 24.76
C ILE A 306 -22.48 16.04 23.49
N LEU A 307 -23.54 16.80 23.20
CA LEU A 307 -23.57 17.77 22.10
C LEU A 307 -22.63 18.94 22.34
N GLU A 308 -22.61 19.50 23.54
CA GLU A 308 -21.65 20.57 23.92
C GLU A 308 -20.21 20.07 23.84
N LYS A 309 -19.94 18.85 24.29
CA LYS A 309 -18.62 18.22 24.16
C LYS A 309 -18.18 18.08 22.71
N LEU A 310 -19.11 17.73 21.81
CA LEU A 310 -18.84 17.69 20.38
C LEU A 310 -18.57 19.08 19.84
N ALA A 311 -19.36 20.09 20.22
CA ALA A 311 -19.17 21.47 19.81
C ALA A 311 -17.79 21.99 20.24
N GLN A 312 -17.35 21.69 21.48
CA GLN A 312 -16.02 22.02 21.97
C GLN A 312 -14.91 21.39 21.11
N ALA A 313 -15.04 20.10 20.77
CA ALA A 313 -14.05 19.41 19.97
C ALA A 313 -14.02 19.93 18.52
N ASN A 314 -15.19 20.20 17.92
CA ASN A 314 -15.27 20.79 16.59
C ASN A 314 -14.68 22.20 16.55
N LYS A 315 -14.92 23.01 17.60
CA LYS A 315 -14.34 24.36 17.75
C LYS A 315 -12.80 24.31 17.81
N ILE A 316 -12.22 23.36 18.55
CA ILE A 316 -10.77 23.17 18.57
C ILE A 316 -10.23 22.94 17.14
N VAL A 317 -10.92 22.19 16.32
CA VAL A 317 -10.51 21.97 14.92
C VAL A 317 -10.61 23.27 14.13
N ASP A 318 -11.70 24.04 14.28
CA ASP A 318 -11.86 25.33 13.61
C ASP A 318 -10.78 26.32 14.00
N ASP A 319 -10.51 26.43 15.28
CA ASP A 319 -9.46 27.31 15.81
C ASP A 319 -8.09 26.94 15.21
N LEU A 320 -7.76 25.66 15.14
CA LEU A 320 -6.53 25.18 14.51
C LEU A 320 -6.46 25.44 13.00
N GLU A 321 -7.58 25.29 12.30
CA GLU A 321 -7.65 25.59 10.85
C GLU A 321 -7.44 27.08 10.58
N ASN A 322 -7.88 27.95 11.50
CA ASN A 322 -7.70 29.40 11.45
C ASN A 322 -6.39 29.90 12.11
N ASP A 323 -5.41 29.01 12.36
CA ASP A 323 -4.14 29.32 13.03
C ASP A 323 -4.28 29.89 14.45
N ILE A 324 -5.43 29.67 15.07
CA ILE A 324 -5.68 29.98 16.48
C ILE A 324 -5.28 28.74 17.28
N TYR A 325 -4.13 28.80 17.93
CA TYR A 325 -3.68 27.71 18.80
C TYR A 325 -4.41 27.81 20.13
N PRO A 326 -5.09 26.74 20.59
CA PRO A 326 -5.65 26.73 21.94
C PRO A 326 -4.49 26.96 22.92
N SER A 327 -4.57 28.00 23.72
CA SER A 327 -3.66 28.19 24.82
C SER A 327 -3.79 26.94 25.70
N VAL A 328 -2.75 26.13 25.73
CA VAL A 328 -2.61 25.12 26.80
C VAL A 328 -2.39 26.00 28.03
N GLU A 329 -3.44 26.22 28.81
CA GLU A 329 -3.24 26.71 30.17
C GLU A 329 -2.26 25.73 30.79
N GLU A 330 -1.01 26.13 30.93
CA GLU A 330 -0.04 25.40 31.74
C GLU A 330 -0.73 25.16 33.05
N LYS A 331 -0.76 23.92 33.51
CA LYS A 331 -1.27 23.63 34.84
C LYS A 331 -0.37 24.39 35.81
N VAL A 332 -0.82 25.57 36.21
CA VAL A 332 -0.14 26.44 37.18
C VAL A 332 0.05 25.69 38.53
N LEU A 333 -0.68 24.61 38.72
CA LEU A 333 -0.65 23.84 39.96
C LEU A 333 0.25 22.60 39.82
N PRO A 334 1.15 22.35 40.78
CA PRO A 334 2.00 21.17 40.80
C PRO A 334 1.19 19.86 40.88
N THR A 335 1.84 18.74 40.57
CA THR A 335 1.24 17.39 40.69
C THR A 335 0.74 17.16 42.13
N PHE A 336 -0.45 16.57 42.24
CA PHE A 336 -1.17 16.34 43.51
C PHE A 336 -1.73 17.59 44.20
N VAL A 337 -1.55 18.78 43.67
CA VAL A 337 -2.16 20.02 44.15
C VAL A 337 -3.39 20.36 43.32
N SER A 338 -4.44 20.77 43.94
CA SER A 338 -5.65 21.27 43.26
C SER A 338 -6.22 22.48 44.00
N ASN A 339 -6.75 23.45 43.25
CA ASN A 339 -7.54 24.53 43.75
C ASN A 339 -9.01 24.07 43.78
N ARG A 340 -9.67 24.08 44.91
CA ARG A 340 -11.07 23.62 45.08
C ARG A 340 -11.81 24.56 45.97
N ASP A 341 -13.05 24.81 45.64
CA ASP A 341 -13.97 25.48 46.57
C ASP A 341 -14.47 24.47 47.59
N TYR A 342 -14.37 24.84 48.86
CA TYR A 342 -14.91 24.08 49.97
C TYR A 342 -15.70 24.99 50.90
N ARG A 343 -17.01 24.79 50.97
CA ARG A 343 -17.96 25.61 51.75
C ARG A 343 -17.91 27.10 51.37
N GLY A 344 -17.83 27.41 50.09
CA GLY A 344 -17.81 28.79 49.56
C GLY A 344 -16.48 29.52 49.72
N LYS A 345 -15.39 28.82 50.08
CA LYS A 345 -14.05 29.42 50.18
C LYS A 345 -13.07 28.64 49.31
N PRO A 346 -12.23 29.34 48.53
CA PRO A 346 -11.21 28.67 47.70
C PRO A 346 -10.10 28.08 48.59
N HIS A 347 -9.64 26.89 48.24
CA HIS A 347 -8.62 26.14 49.01
C HIS A 347 -7.60 25.51 48.04
N LEU A 348 -6.30 25.64 48.41
CA LEU A 348 -5.31 24.70 47.89
C LEU A 348 -5.38 23.40 48.65
N THR A 349 -5.50 22.31 47.90
CA THR A 349 -5.52 20.94 48.48
C THR A 349 -4.41 20.11 47.87
N PHE A 350 -3.60 19.49 48.75
CA PHE A 350 -2.65 18.46 48.39
C PHE A 350 -3.24 17.11 48.79
N ASP A 351 -3.25 16.17 47.89
CA ASP A 351 -3.79 14.83 48.14
C ASP A 351 -3.00 13.80 47.34
N ARG A 352 -2.26 12.96 48.08
CA ARG A 352 -1.44 11.94 47.46
C ARG A 352 -1.45 10.67 48.31
N LYS A 353 -1.21 9.49 47.68
CA LYS A 353 -0.94 8.24 48.38
C LYS A 353 0.58 8.03 48.41
N ALA A 354 1.18 7.99 49.58
CA ALA A 354 2.61 7.73 49.76
C ALA A 354 2.98 6.29 49.36
N PRO A 355 4.25 5.97 49.10
CA PRO A 355 4.67 4.61 48.75
C PRO A 355 4.34 3.55 49.78
N ASN A 356 4.26 3.93 51.09
CA ASN A 356 3.85 3.07 52.19
C ASN A 356 2.33 2.85 52.27
N GLY A 357 1.56 3.36 51.32
CA GLY A 357 0.11 3.24 51.29
C GLY A 357 -0.67 4.25 52.09
N GLN A 358 0.00 5.08 52.92
CA GLN A 358 -0.67 6.12 53.71
C GLN A 358 -1.12 7.29 52.84
N ARG A 359 -2.31 7.81 53.09
CA ARG A 359 -2.84 9.01 52.43
C ARG A 359 -2.31 10.25 53.10
N GLN A 360 -1.64 11.12 52.33
CA GLN A 360 -1.13 12.41 52.75
C GLN A 360 -2.08 13.49 52.22
N ASN A 361 -2.72 14.24 53.12
CA ASN A 361 -3.67 15.28 52.75
C ASN A 361 -3.39 16.56 53.57
N LEU A 362 -3.32 17.68 52.85
CA LEU A 362 -3.15 18.99 53.45
C LEU A 362 -4.08 19.98 52.71
N ARG A 363 -4.66 20.91 53.49
CA ARG A 363 -5.50 21.97 52.93
C ARG A 363 -5.03 23.32 53.44
N MET A 364 -5.12 24.32 52.59
CA MET A 364 -4.87 25.73 52.93
C MET A 364 -5.98 26.59 52.33
N VAL A 365 -6.65 27.37 53.19
CA VAL A 365 -7.67 28.33 52.73
C VAL A 365 -6.94 29.47 52.01
N LEU A 366 -7.52 29.92 50.91
CA LEU A 366 -7.05 31.08 50.17
C LEU A 366 -7.90 32.32 50.57
N PRO A 367 -7.33 33.51 50.70
CA PRO A 367 -8.08 34.77 50.89
C PRO A 367 -9.06 34.99 49.74
N GLU A 368 -9.98 35.97 49.90
CA GLU A 368 -10.90 36.33 48.81
C GLU A 368 -10.17 36.94 47.64
N GLU A 369 -9.13 37.76 47.91
CA GLU A 369 -8.19 38.23 46.89
C GLU A 369 -6.83 37.59 47.16
N TYR A 370 -6.31 36.83 46.21
CA TYR A 370 -5.04 36.13 46.35
C TYR A 370 -4.28 36.02 45.03
N GLU A 371 -2.96 36.11 45.11
CA GLU A 371 -2.07 35.68 44.01
C GLU A 371 -1.70 34.22 44.23
N LEU A 372 -2.03 33.40 43.19
CA LEU A 372 -1.92 31.94 43.31
C LEU A 372 -0.47 31.50 43.50
N GLU A 373 0.50 32.17 42.88
CA GLU A 373 1.92 31.82 42.95
C GLU A 373 2.50 31.99 44.35
N GLU A 374 2.17 33.13 45.01
CA GLU A 374 2.62 33.36 46.39
C GLU A 374 2.09 32.33 47.36
N HIS A 375 0.82 32.01 47.27
CA HIS A 375 0.20 30.98 48.12
C HIS A 375 0.67 29.58 47.77
N LEU A 376 1.07 29.29 46.56
CA LEU A 376 1.71 28.03 46.19
C LEU A 376 3.07 27.86 46.83
N ILE A 377 3.88 28.90 46.94
CA ILE A 377 5.17 28.87 47.64
C ILE A 377 4.97 28.52 49.11
N LEU A 378 4.07 29.19 49.79
CA LEU A 378 3.73 28.90 51.19
C LEU A 378 3.17 27.49 51.35
N PHE A 379 2.38 27.01 50.41
CA PHE A 379 1.80 25.69 50.44
C PHE A 379 2.83 24.58 50.20
N ARG A 380 3.81 24.80 49.36
CA ARG A 380 4.98 23.94 49.15
C ARG A 380 5.78 23.76 50.42
N GLU A 381 6.08 24.86 51.12
CA GLU A 381 6.80 24.80 52.39
C GLU A 381 6.02 23.99 53.47
N LYS A 382 4.71 24.19 53.56
CA LYS A 382 3.85 23.40 54.49
C LYS A 382 3.83 21.91 54.14
N ILE A 383 3.80 21.54 52.86
CA ILE A 383 3.86 20.13 52.44
C ILE A 383 5.23 19.54 52.75
N LYS A 384 6.31 20.27 52.47
CA LYS A 384 7.69 19.84 52.78
C LYS A 384 7.88 19.64 54.27
N THR A 385 7.45 20.58 55.08
CA THR A 385 7.54 20.49 56.53
C THR A 385 6.75 19.33 57.12
N LYS A 386 5.53 19.09 56.63
CA LYS A 386 4.63 18.08 57.19
C LYS A 386 4.93 16.67 56.69
N TYR A 387 5.32 16.51 55.43
CA TYR A 387 5.42 15.21 54.78
C TYR A 387 6.82 14.91 54.23
N ASN A 388 7.77 15.82 54.33
CA ASN A 388 9.08 15.76 53.73
C ASN A 388 9.01 15.42 52.22
N TYR A 389 8.10 16.13 51.53
CA TYR A 389 7.82 15.91 50.10
C TYR A 389 7.88 17.25 49.37
N GLU A 390 8.61 17.25 48.26
CA GLU A 390 8.73 18.42 47.36
C GLU A 390 7.76 18.26 46.18
N ILE A 391 6.98 19.33 45.87
CA ILE A 391 6.02 19.42 44.77
C ILE A 391 6.43 20.48 43.76
#